data_75ea52c67184d51b1a20198f5a077171
#
_entry.id   75ea52c67184d51b1a20198f5a077171
#
_cell.length_a   1.000
_cell.length_b   1.000
_cell.length_c   1.000
_cell.angle_alpha   90.00
_cell.angle_beta   90.00
_cell.angle_gamma   90.00
#
_symmetry.space_group_name_H-M   'P 1'
#
loop_
_entity.id
_entity.type
_entity.pdbx_description
1 polymer ?
#
loop_
_entity_poly.entity_id
_entity_poly.type
_entity_poly.pdbx_seq_one_letter_code
_entity_poly.pdbx_strand_id
1 'polypeptide(L)'
;SMYANGQGVLKNDKEAAKWYTKAAEQGNPIAQTNLGSMYANGKIVLKDDREAIKWYTKAAEQGDAEAQFFLYVMYSRGEGVLKDDNQSIIYLNKAAQQGHALALAKLGIRYYNGVGVLKKNYVFAYGLLNLSDYFGEENGSKTRDLIAKEMTLEQIAKAQELSKQMLKEIEAR
;
A
#
# COMPACT_ATOMS: atom_id res chain seq x y z
N SER A 1 -7.21 -19.42 0.12
CA SER A 1 -7.69 -20.54 -0.67
C SER A 1 -6.64 -21.65 -0.67
N MET A 2 -7.05 -22.90 -0.38
CA MET A 2 -6.14 -24.05 -0.30
C MET A 2 -5.35 -24.31 -1.60
N TYR A 3 -5.94 -24.01 -2.74
CA TYR A 3 -5.28 -24.19 -4.05
C TYR A 3 -4.16 -23.18 -4.32
N ALA A 4 -4.32 -21.93 -3.92
CA ALA A 4 -3.32 -20.90 -4.14
C ALA A 4 -2.09 -21.06 -3.24
N ASN A 5 -2.26 -21.59 -2.02
CA ASN A 5 -1.20 -21.70 -1.02
C ASN A 5 -0.49 -23.06 -1.03
N GLY A 6 -0.92 -24.01 -1.86
CA GLY A 6 -0.31 -25.36 -1.95
C GLY A 6 -0.44 -26.21 -0.68
N GLN A 7 -1.30 -25.84 0.26
CA GLN A 7 -1.50 -26.58 1.49
C GLN A 7 -2.39 -27.82 1.24
N GLY A 8 -1.79 -28.98 1.28
CA GLY A 8 -2.48 -30.27 1.20
C GLY A 8 -2.84 -30.77 -0.21
N VAL A 9 -2.55 -29.99 -1.26
CA VAL A 9 -2.73 -30.37 -2.68
C VAL A 9 -1.67 -29.71 -3.54
N LEU A 10 -1.36 -30.29 -4.69
CA LEU A 10 -0.49 -29.65 -5.68
C LEU A 10 -1.07 -28.28 -6.07
N LYS A 11 -0.24 -27.26 -6.02
CA LYS A 11 -0.62 -25.89 -6.37
C LYS A 11 -1.18 -25.88 -7.80
N ASN A 12 -2.46 -25.59 -7.93
CA ASN A 12 -3.14 -25.45 -9.21
C ASN A 12 -3.52 -23.97 -9.44
N ASP A 13 -2.57 -23.23 -10.02
CA ASP A 13 -2.73 -21.80 -10.26
C ASP A 13 -3.92 -21.48 -11.18
N LYS A 14 -4.21 -22.35 -12.16
CA LYS A 14 -5.37 -22.16 -13.07
C LYS A 14 -6.70 -22.34 -12.36
N GLU A 15 -6.78 -23.32 -11.46
CA GLU A 15 -7.99 -23.55 -10.67
C GLU A 15 -8.20 -22.41 -9.64
N ALA A 16 -7.12 -21.97 -8.99
CA ALA A 16 -7.16 -20.80 -8.12
C ALA A 16 -7.65 -19.56 -8.86
N ALA A 17 -7.17 -19.30 -10.09
CA ALA A 17 -7.63 -18.17 -10.91
C ALA A 17 -9.14 -18.22 -11.18
N LYS A 18 -9.71 -19.38 -11.51
CA LYS A 18 -11.15 -19.52 -11.72
C LYS A 18 -11.96 -19.16 -10.47
N TRP A 19 -11.50 -19.61 -9.29
CA TRP A 19 -12.17 -19.31 -8.03
C TRP A 19 -12.06 -17.84 -7.64
N TYR A 20 -10.87 -17.24 -7.83
CA TYR A 20 -10.70 -15.80 -7.61
C TYR A 20 -11.55 -14.99 -8.57
N THR A 21 -11.64 -15.36 -9.85
CA THR A 21 -12.51 -14.67 -10.83
C THR A 21 -13.97 -14.69 -10.38
N LYS A 22 -14.51 -15.88 -10.03
CA LYS A 22 -15.89 -15.99 -9.53
C LYS A 22 -16.15 -15.15 -8.29
N ALA A 23 -15.24 -15.18 -7.32
CA ALA A 23 -15.38 -14.41 -6.10
C ALA A 23 -15.25 -12.90 -6.35
N ALA A 24 -14.36 -12.48 -7.25
CA ALA A 24 -14.18 -11.09 -7.63
C ALA A 24 -15.41 -10.53 -8.37
N GLU A 25 -16.00 -11.32 -9.26
CA GLU A 25 -17.26 -10.99 -9.95
C GLU A 25 -18.45 -10.84 -8.99
N GLN A 26 -18.43 -11.60 -7.88
CA GLN A 26 -19.40 -11.47 -6.78
C GLN A 26 -19.11 -10.31 -5.83
N GLY A 27 -18.08 -9.51 -6.10
CA GLY A 27 -17.78 -8.30 -5.34
C GLY A 27 -16.81 -8.49 -4.18
N ASN A 28 -16.23 -9.68 -3.95
CA ASN A 28 -15.28 -9.89 -2.87
C ASN A 28 -13.99 -9.08 -3.09
N PRO A 29 -13.63 -8.10 -2.21
CA PRO A 29 -12.51 -7.19 -2.43
C PRO A 29 -11.16 -7.91 -2.42
N ILE A 30 -10.96 -8.90 -1.55
CA ILE A 30 -9.72 -9.69 -1.50
C ILE A 30 -9.53 -10.48 -2.80
N ALA A 31 -10.60 -11.05 -3.35
CA ALA A 31 -10.55 -11.76 -4.61
C ALA A 31 -10.27 -10.80 -5.79
N GLN A 32 -10.83 -9.59 -5.75
CA GLN A 32 -10.56 -8.55 -6.74
C GLN A 32 -9.10 -8.11 -6.71
N THR A 33 -8.51 -7.89 -5.53
CA THR A 33 -7.09 -7.58 -5.36
C THR A 33 -6.20 -8.70 -5.88
N ASN A 34 -6.50 -9.96 -5.55
CA ASN A 34 -5.76 -11.11 -6.07
C ASN A 34 -5.85 -11.26 -7.59
N LEU A 35 -7.04 -11.05 -8.17
CA LEU A 35 -7.24 -11.09 -9.62
C LEU A 35 -6.48 -9.95 -10.31
N GLY A 36 -6.50 -8.74 -9.76
CA GLY A 36 -5.67 -7.62 -10.20
C GLY A 36 -4.20 -7.97 -10.22
N SER A 37 -3.69 -8.61 -9.15
CA SER A 37 -2.29 -9.07 -9.06
C SER A 37 -1.96 -10.15 -10.11
N MET A 38 -2.89 -11.03 -10.45
CA MET A 38 -2.69 -12.02 -11.50
C MET A 38 -2.50 -11.36 -12.88
N TYR A 39 -3.32 -10.35 -13.19
CA TYR A 39 -3.19 -9.58 -14.43
C TYR A 39 -1.91 -8.74 -14.45
N ALA A 40 -1.55 -8.07 -13.36
CA ALA A 40 -0.34 -7.26 -13.28
C ALA A 40 0.95 -8.10 -13.44
N ASN A 41 0.97 -9.30 -12.86
CA ASN A 41 2.16 -10.17 -12.88
C ASN A 41 2.24 -11.09 -14.11
N GLY A 42 1.13 -11.38 -14.79
CA GLY A 42 1.09 -12.25 -15.97
C GLY A 42 1.47 -13.71 -15.72
N LYS A 43 1.41 -14.20 -14.47
CA LYS A 43 1.87 -15.57 -14.15
C LYS A 43 0.86 -16.67 -14.47
N ILE A 44 -0.43 -16.35 -14.39
CA ILE A 44 -1.54 -17.31 -14.50
C ILE A 44 -2.45 -16.95 -15.68
N VAL A 45 -2.62 -15.68 -15.91
CA VAL A 45 -3.32 -15.07 -17.05
C VAL A 45 -2.33 -14.21 -17.84
N LEU A 46 -2.65 -13.87 -19.08
CA LEU A 46 -1.82 -12.94 -19.84
C LEU A 46 -1.74 -11.61 -19.10
N LYS A 47 -0.54 -11.03 -19.04
CA LYS A 47 -0.33 -9.73 -18.42
C LYS A 47 -1.21 -8.68 -19.09
N ASP A 48 -2.00 -8.00 -18.27
CA ASP A 48 -2.82 -6.87 -18.69
C ASP A 48 -2.93 -5.85 -17.55
N ASP A 49 -2.10 -4.83 -17.62
CA ASP A 49 -2.05 -3.79 -16.59
C ASP A 49 -3.36 -2.96 -16.54
N ARG A 50 -4.13 -2.87 -17.65
CA ARG A 50 -5.43 -2.18 -17.65
C ARG A 50 -6.51 -3.00 -16.94
N GLU A 51 -6.53 -4.31 -17.15
CA GLU A 51 -7.42 -5.18 -16.37
C GLU A 51 -7.03 -5.20 -14.90
N ALA A 52 -5.73 -5.20 -14.58
CA ALA A 52 -5.26 -5.09 -13.19
C ALA A 52 -5.81 -3.84 -12.49
N ILE A 53 -5.71 -2.67 -13.14
CA ILE A 53 -6.26 -1.40 -12.60
C ILE A 53 -7.77 -1.51 -12.36
N LYS A 54 -8.55 -2.06 -13.29
CA LYS A 54 -9.98 -2.20 -13.10
C LYS A 54 -10.33 -3.01 -11.84
N TRP A 55 -9.63 -4.13 -11.63
CA TRP A 55 -9.88 -4.96 -10.47
C TRP A 55 -9.39 -4.32 -9.17
N TYR A 56 -8.22 -3.70 -9.17
CA TYR A 56 -7.73 -2.94 -8.02
C TYR A 56 -8.65 -1.75 -7.69
N THR A 57 -9.20 -1.06 -8.68
CA THR A 57 -10.14 0.05 -8.45
C THR A 57 -11.39 -0.44 -7.74
N LYS A 58 -11.99 -1.56 -8.19
CA LYS A 58 -13.16 -2.15 -7.53
C LYS A 58 -12.90 -2.52 -6.06
N ALA A 59 -11.74 -3.11 -5.77
CA ALA A 59 -11.36 -3.45 -4.39
C ALA A 59 -11.06 -2.20 -3.55
N ALA A 60 -10.35 -1.23 -4.12
CA ALA A 60 -9.99 0.03 -3.45
C ALA A 60 -11.22 0.89 -3.11
N GLU A 61 -12.26 0.87 -3.94
CA GLU A 61 -13.56 1.53 -3.69
C GLU A 61 -14.30 0.89 -2.50
N GLN A 62 -14.07 -0.38 -2.24
CA GLN A 62 -14.56 -1.11 -1.07
C GLN A 62 -13.66 -0.95 0.16
N GLY A 63 -12.59 -0.16 0.06
CA GLY A 63 -11.69 0.13 1.17
C GLY A 63 -10.48 -0.81 1.29
N ASP A 64 -10.24 -1.72 0.34
CA ASP A 64 -9.08 -2.63 0.41
C ASP A 64 -7.76 -1.85 0.32
N ALA A 65 -6.99 -1.87 1.42
CA ALA A 65 -5.76 -1.09 1.56
C ALA A 65 -4.62 -1.60 0.64
N GLU A 66 -4.58 -2.90 0.38
CA GLU A 66 -3.60 -3.51 -0.52
C GLU A 66 -3.86 -3.07 -1.97
N ALA A 67 -5.12 -3.09 -2.42
CA ALA A 67 -5.50 -2.58 -3.74
C ALA A 67 -5.20 -1.08 -3.88
N GLN A 68 -5.46 -0.28 -2.85
CA GLN A 68 -5.09 1.14 -2.83
C GLN A 68 -3.57 1.31 -2.98
N PHE A 69 -2.77 0.50 -2.31
CA PHE A 69 -1.32 0.55 -2.46
C PHE A 69 -0.87 0.13 -3.87
N PHE A 70 -1.47 -0.88 -4.49
CA PHE A 70 -1.17 -1.24 -5.87
C PHE A 70 -1.54 -0.13 -6.86
N LEU A 71 -2.69 0.53 -6.70
CA LEU A 71 -3.06 1.68 -7.52
C LEU A 71 -2.05 2.84 -7.36
N TYR A 72 -1.57 3.12 -6.14
CA TYR A 72 -0.47 4.05 -5.94
C TYR A 72 0.73 3.70 -6.83
N VAL A 73 1.16 2.42 -6.83
CA VAL A 73 2.31 1.97 -7.64
C VAL A 73 2.04 2.19 -9.12
N MET A 74 0.88 1.76 -9.62
CA MET A 74 0.53 1.85 -11.04
C MET A 74 0.43 3.30 -11.53
N TYR A 75 -0.24 4.19 -10.79
CA TYR A 75 -0.29 5.62 -11.13
C TYR A 75 1.08 6.31 -11.05
N SER A 76 1.92 5.94 -10.07
CA SER A 76 3.25 6.52 -9.92
C SER A 76 4.22 6.15 -11.05
N ARG A 77 4.02 4.99 -11.68
CA ARG A 77 4.85 4.46 -12.77
C ARG A 77 4.25 4.63 -14.15
N GLY A 78 2.95 4.87 -14.26
CA GLY A 78 2.24 4.88 -15.54
C GLY A 78 2.04 3.47 -16.12
N GLU A 79 1.88 2.46 -15.26
CA GLU A 79 1.62 1.07 -15.66
C GLU A 79 0.13 0.87 -15.92
N GLY A 80 -0.26 0.63 -17.18
CA GLY A 80 -1.66 0.46 -17.60
C GLY A 80 -2.51 1.74 -17.61
N VAL A 81 -1.98 2.86 -17.14
CA VAL A 81 -2.62 4.18 -17.06
C VAL A 81 -1.57 5.27 -17.28
N LEU A 82 -2.02 6.46 -17.66
CA LEU A 82 -1.11 7.62 -17.68
C LEU A 82 -0.58 7.89 -16.27
N LYS A 83 0.73 8.15 -16.18
CA LYS A 83 1.34 8.53 -14.92
C LYS A 83 0.64 9.76 -14.34
N ASP A 84 0.23 9.65 -13.07
CA ASP A 84 -0.42 10.74 -12.33
C ASP A 84 0.05 10.73 -10.88
N ASP A 85 0.97 11.65 -10.56
CA ASP A 85 1.53 11.76 -9.22
C ASP A 85 0.48 12.21 -8.19
N ASN A 86 -0.56 12.98 -8.58
CA ASN A 86 -1.62 13.39 -7.67
C ASN A 86 -2.51 12.20 -7.30
N GLN A 87 -2.97 11.43 -8.30
CA GLN A 87 -3.75 10.22 -8.04
C GLN A 87 -2.94 9.20 -7.24
N SER A 88 -1.66 9.05 -7.54
CA SER A 88 -0.79 8.13 -6.78
C SER A 88 -0.73 8.50 -5.30
N ILE A 89 -0.58 9.79 -4.97
CA ILE A 89 -0.55 10.26 -3.58
C ILE A 89 -1.91 10.08 -2.88
N ILE A 90 -3.02 10.26 -3.56
CA ILE A 90 -4.36 10.02 -3.00
C ILE A 90 -4.49 8.56 -2.56
N TYR A 91 -4.13 7.61 -3.42
CA TYR A 91 -4.20 6.19 -3.08
C TYR A 91 -3.19 5.80 -1.99
N LEU A 92 -1.97 6.36 -2.03
CA LEU A 92 -0.97 6.14 -0.99
C LEU A 92 -1.46 6.58 0.39
N ASN A 93 -2.10 7.77 0.46
CA ASN A 93 -2.68 8.28 1.71
C ASN A 93 -3.83 7.39 2.21
N LYS A 94 -4.72 6.93 1.31
CA LYS A 94 -5.82 6.03 1.69
C LYS A 94 -5.31 4.74 2.31
N ALA A 95 -4.31 4.11 1.70
CA ALA A 95 -3.70 2.89 2.23
C ALA A 95 -2.98 3.16 3.59
N ALA A 96 -2.22 4.26 3.69
CA ALA A 96 -1.52 4.63 4.93
C ALA A 96 -2.49 4.89 6.09
N GLN A 97 -3.63 5.53 5.83
CA GLN A 97 -4.69 5.78 6.81
C GLN A 97 -5.35 4.51 7.36
N GLN A 98 -5.15 3.38 6.71
CA GLN A 98 -5.60 2.06 7.14
C GLN A 98 -4.48 1.23 7.78
N GLY A 99 -3.32 1.83 8.05
CA GLY A 99 -2.17 1.15 8.66
C GLY A 99 -1.40 0.24 7.70
N HIS A 100 -1.57 0.39 6.39
CA HIS A 100 -0.78 -0.40 5.43
C HIS A 100 0.70 -0.03 5.55
N ALA A 101 1.51 -0.97 6.06
CA ALA A 101 2.88 -0.71 6.49
C ALA A 101 3.78 -0.11 5.39
N LEU A 102 3.78 -0.71 4.19
CA LEU A 102 4.53 -0.20 3.04
C LEU A 102 4.05 1.19 2.59
N ALA A 103 2.75 1.48 2.69
CA ALA A 103 2.22 2.78 2.34
C ALA A 103 2.69 3.86 3.32
N LEU A 104 2.69 3.56 4.62
CA LEU A 104 3.25 4.42 5.66
C LEU A 104 4.73 4.72 5.40
N ALA A 105 5.53 3.68 5.12
CA ALA A 105 6.95 3.84 4.77
C ALA A 105 7.15 4.74 3.55
N LYS A 106 6.45 4.45 2.45
CA LYS A 106 6.56 5.23 1.20
C LYS A 106 6.15 6.68 1.39
N LEU A 107 5.07 6.92 2.13
CA LEU A 107 4.59 8.26 2.42
C LEU A 107 5.59 9.03 3.31
N GLY A 108 6.14 8.38 4.33
CA GLY A 108 7.20 8.95 5.19
C GLY A 108 8.43 9.36 4.40
N ILE A 109 8.92 8.49 3.51
CA ILE A 109 10.07 8.79 2.65
C ILE A 109 9.76 9.97 1.69
N ARG A 110 8.54 10.07 1.17
CA ARG A 110 8.14 11.20 0.30
C ARG A 110 8.10 12.53 1.06
N TYR A 111 7.65 12.54 2.32
CA TYR A 111 7.72 13.73 3.18
C TYR A 111 9.15 14.09 3.58
N TYR A 112 10.02 13.12 3.79
CA TYR A 112 11.44 13.36 4.04
C TYR A 112 12.12 14.05 2.86
N ASN A 113 11.89 13.56 1.65
CA ASN A 113 12.51 14.07 0.44
C ASN A 113 11.83 15.33 -0.13
N GLY A 114 10.57 15.59 0.22
CA GLY A 114 9.78 16.67 -0.39
C GLY A 114 9.45 16.37 -1.86
N VAL A 115 8.99 15.15 -2.18
CA VAL A 115 8.78 14.70 -3.56
C VAL A 115 7.36 14.99 -4.04
N GLY A 116 7.25 15.49 -5.27
CA GLY A 116 5.97 15.78 -5.93
C GLY A 116 5.27 16.96 -5.28
N VAL A 117 4.00 16.78 -4.92
CA VAL A 117 3.18 17.81 -4.26
C VAL A 117 3.44 17.95 -2.76
N LEU A 118 4.22 17.04 -2.17
CA LEU A 118 4.49 17.02 -0.74
C LEU A 118 5.70 17.88 -0.40
N LYS A 119 5.52 18.81 0.54
CA LYS A 119 6.61 19.61 1.09
C LYS A 119 7.38 18.78 2.12
N LYS A 120 8.70 19.00 2.20
CA LYS A 120 9.59 18.36 3.18
C LYS A 120 9.11 18.62 4.62
N ASN A 121 8.90 17.54 5.38
CA ASN A 121 8.43 17.62 6.77
C ASN A 121 8.99 16.44 7.58
N TYR A 122 10.04 16.67 8.35
CA TYR A 122 10.73 15.64 9.13
C TYR A 122 9.87 15.07 10.26
N VAL A 123 9.08 15.91 10.93
CA VAL A 123 8.20 15.47 12.04
C VAL A 123 7.17 14.48 11.52
N PHE A 124 6.52 14.81 10.41
CA PHE A 124 5.52 13.94 9.80
C PHE A 124 6.16 12.68 9.20
N ALA A 125 7.30 12.82 8.52
CA ALA A 125 8.07 11.69 7.98
C ALA A 125 8.47 10.69 9.07
N TYR A 126 9.04 11.17 10.18
CA TYR A 126 9.42 10.35 11.31
C TYR A 126 8.22 9.62 11.92
N GLY A 127 7.10 10.32 12.14
CA GLY A 127 5.86 9.74 12.69
C GLY A 127 5.31 8.60 11.82
N LEU A 128 5.27 8.80 10.50
CA LEU A 128 4.83 7.77 9.55
C LEU A 128 5.75 6.56 9.51
N LEU A 129 7.07 6.77 9.56
CA LEU A 129 8.04 5.67 9.58
C LEU A 129 7.99 4.88 10.89
N ASN A 130 7.70 5.55 12.00
CA ASN A 130 7.48 4.90 13.29
C ASN A 130 6.24 3.99 13.26
N LEU A 131 5.15 4.43 12.61
CA LEU A 131 3.97 3.60 12.40
C LEU A 131 4.23 2.45 11.43
N SER A 132 5.01 2.68 10.37
CA SER A 132 5.42 1.63 9.45
C SER A 132 6.12 0.48 10.15
N ASP A 133 7.06 0.79 11.06
CA ASP A 133 7.73 -0.20 11.89
C ASP A 133 6.74 -0.94 12.82
N TYR A 134 5.81 -0.21 13.43
CA TYR A 134 4.77 -0.80 14.29
C TYR A 134 3.92 -1.82 13.55
N PHE A 135 3.59 -1.55 12.28
CA PHE A 135 2.83 -2.47 11.41
C PHE A 135 3.70 -3.50 10.67
N GLY A 136 4.99 -3.61 11.00
CA GLY A 136 5.86 -4.71 10.57
C GLY A 136 6.70 -4.47 9.32
N GLU A 137 6.83 -3.22 8.84
CA GLU A 137 7.73 -2.87 7.73
C GLU A 137 9.07 -2.34 8.26
N GLU A 138 10.04 -3.22 8.47
CA GLU A 138 11.34 -2.90 9.08
C GLU A 138 12.24 -1.97 8.23
N ASN A 139 11.98 -1.84 6.93
CA ASN A 139 12.79 -0.95 6.07
C ASN A 139 12.60 0.54 6.39
N GLY A 140 11.52 0.90 7.10
CA GLY A 140 11.26 2.26 7.59
C GLY A 140 12.26 2.73 8.63
N SER A 141 12.71 1.82 9.50
CA SER A 141 13.56 2.13 10.66
C SER A 141 14.88 2.82 10.29
N LYS A 142 15.59 2.32 9.27
CA LYS A 142 16.84 2.91 8.80
C LYS A 142 16.67 4.37 8.35
N THR A 143 15.61 4.64 7.60
CA THR A 143 15.30 6.01 7.15
C THR A 143 14.88 6.87 8.33
N ARG A 144 14.09 6.36 9.27
CA ARG A 144 13.72 7.07 10.50
C ARG A 144 14.95 7.47 11.32
N ASP A 145 15.90 6.56 11.47
CA ASP A 145 17.14 6.82 12.24
C ASP A 145 18.06 7.86 11.56
N LEU A 146 18.03 7.92 10.22
CA LEU A 146 18.69 9.00 9.46
C LEU A 146 17.99 10.35 9.69
N ILE A 147 16.67 10.39 9.63
CA ILE A 147 15.89 11.61 9.88
C ILE A 147 16.11 12.11 11.31
N ALA A 148 16.17 11.21 12.28
CA ALA A 148 16.38 11.57 13.68
C ALA A 148 17.69 12.37 13.91
N LYS A 149 18.74 12.13 13.12
CA LYS A 149 20.00 12.87 13.21
C LYS A 149 19.90 14.32 12.73
N GLU A 150 18.88 14.63 11.93
CA GLU A 150 18.58 15.97 11.41
C GLU A 150 17.53 16.71 12.24
N MET A 151 17.00 16.07 13.30
CA MET A 151 15.92 16.60 14.13
C MET A 151 16.41 17.00 15.53
N THR A 152 15.75 18.02 16.09
CA THR A 152 15.92 18.34 17.53
C THR A 152 15.15 17.33 18.39
N LEU A 153 15.51 17.23 19.69
CA LEU A 153 14.80 16.38 20.64
C LEU A 153 13.30 16.75 20.74
N GLU A 154 12.97 18.03 20.67
CA GLU A 154 11.59 18.51 20.66
C GLU A 154 10.82 18.02 19.42
N GLN A 155 11.44 18.09 18.24
CA GLN A 155 10.85 17.58 17.00
C GLN A 155 10.63 16.07 17.06
N ILE A 156 11.56 15.31 17.62
CA ILE A 156 11.42 13.85 17.81
C ILE A 156 10.25 13.56 18.77
N ALA A 157 10.17 14.24 19.91
CA ALA A 157 9.08 14.08 20.86
C ALA A 157 7.70 14.38 20.21
N LYS A 158 7.62 15.47 19.43
CA LYS A 158 6.42 15.83 18.67
C LYS A 158 6.05 14.77 17.64
N ALA A 159 7.04 14.19 16.94
CA ALA A 159 6.80 13.14 15.95
C ALA A 159 6.32 11.82 16.59
N GLN A 160 6.84 11.48 17.78
CA GLN A 160 6.38 10.33 18.55
C GLN A 160 4.94 10.50 19.05
N GLU A 161 4.57 11.69 19.49
CA GLU A 161 3.20 11.97 19.91
C GLU A 161 2.24 11.94 18.71
N LEU A 162 2.64 12.51 17.58
CA LEU A 162 1.89 12.43 16.33
C LEU A 162 1.65 10.97 15.90
N SER A 163 2.67 10.11 15.97
CA SER A 163 2.50 8.68 15.62
C SER A 163 1.53 7.96 16.54
N LYS A 164 1.52 8.26 17.85
CA LYS A 164 0.53 7.70 18.79
C LYS A 164 -0.89 8.15 18.47
N GLN A 165 -1.07 9.42 18.12
CA GLN A 165 -2.37 9.95 17.72
C GLN A 165 -2.87 9.27 16.44
N MET A 166 -2.04 9.19 15.43
CA MET A 166 -2.38 8.53 14.16
C MET A 166 -2.68 7.03 14.37
N LEU A 167 -1.95 6.34 15.25
CA LEU A 167 -2.22 4.94 15.59
C LEU A 167 -3.63 4.77 16.15
N LYS A 168 -4.03 5.60 17.12
CA LYS A 168 -5.39 5.58 17.67
C LYS A 168 -6.47 5.81 16.60
N GLU A 169 -6.21 6.70 15.64
CA GLU A 169 -7.14 6.95 14.53
C GLU A 169 -7.25 5.74 13.58
N ILE A 170 -6.15 5.02 13.36
CA ILE A 170 -6.12 3.80 12.54
C ILE A 170 -6.87 2.66 13.24
N GLU A 171 -6.62 2.46 14.53
CA GLU A 171 -7.25 1.40 15.33
C GLU A 171 -8.75 1.63 15.61
N ALA A 172 -9.22 2.87 15.49
CA ALA A 172 -10.63 3.24 15.69
C ALA A 172 -11.53 3.02 14.44
N ARG A 173 -10.96 2.62 13.31
CA ARG A 173 -11.67 2.39 12.02
C ARG A 173 -12.05 0.93 11.83
#